data_8854599d3409d5e932d8afa96b1fe695
#
_entry.id   8854599d3409d5e932d8afa96b1fe695
#
_cell.length_a   1.000
_cell.length_b   1.000
_cell.length_c   1.000
_cell.angle_alpha   90.00
_cell.angle_beta   90.00
_cell.angle_gamma   90.00
#
_symmetry.space_group_name_H-M   'P 1'
#
loop_
_entity.id
_entity.type
_entity.pdbx_description
1 polymer ?
#
loop_
_entity_poly.entity_id
_entity_poly.type
_entity_poly.pdbx_seq_one_letter_code
_entity_poly.pdbx_strand_id
1 'polypeptide(L)'
;PVKFYISQNFPNPFNPVTKINYGIVKGTNVSIKVFDLLGKEVATLVNEYQESGNYFTTFDATLYPTGIYFYRIQTNDFTEVRKMSLIR
;
A
#
# COMPACT_ATOMS: atom_id res chain seq x y z
N PRO A 1 -9.85 19.57 -4.97
CA PRO A 1 -9.35 18.74 -6.05
C PRO A 1 -8.58 17.54 -5.53
N VAL A 2 -8.66 16.45 -6.28
CA VAL A 2 -7.94 15.22 -5.94
C VAL A 2 -6.45 15.40 -6.21
N LYS A 3 -5.62 14.93 -5.29
CA LYS A 3 -4.17 14.93 -5.45
C LYS A 3 -3.67 13.50 -5.48
N PHE A 4 -2.52 13.29 -6.13
CA PHE A 4 -1.81 12.04 -5.93
C PHE A 4 -1.24 12.02 -4.51
N TYR A 5 -1.50 10.94 -3.78
CA TYR A 5 -0.89 10.71 -2.48
C TYR A 5 -1.00 9.24 -2.12
N ILE A 6 -0.13 8.80 -1.25
CA ILE A 6 -0.30 7.56 -0.51
C ILE A 6 -0.02 7.86 0.95
N SER A 7 -0.94 7.47 1.83
CA SER A 7 -0.79 7.76 3.24
C SER A 7 0.07 6.72 3.93
N GLN A 8 0.59 7.08 5.09
CA GLN A 8 1.14 6.10 6.01
C GLN A 8 -0.02 5.18 6.41
N ASN A 9 0.24 3.87 6.45
CA ASN A 9 -0.77 2.90 6.89
C ASN A 9 -1.23 3.19 8.31
N PHE A 10 -2.47 2.91 8.60
CA PHE A 10 -3.00 3.10 9.94
C PHE A 10 -3.91 1.92 10.30
N PRO A 11 -3.75 1.31 11.49
CA PRO A 11 -2.71 1.64 12.49
C PRO A 11 -1.31 1.23 12.05
N ASN A 12 -0.30 1.86 12.66
CA ASN A 12 1.12 1.54 12.45
C ASN A 12 1.88 1.85 13.75
N PRO A 13 2.43 0.87 14.46
CA PRO A 13 2.43 -0.57 14.12
C PRO A 13 1.02 -1.16 14.05
N PHE A 14 0.88 -2.27 13.35
CA PHE A 14 -0.44 -2.89 13.16
C PHE A 14 -0.43 -4.37 13.54
N ASN A 15 -1.65 -4.91 13.81
CA ASN A 15 -1.82 -6.30 14.26
C ASN A 15 -3.25 -6.75 14.02
N PRO A 16 -3.52 -7.60 13.07
CA PRO A 16 -2.71 -7.91 11.90
C PRO A 16 -3.17 -7.15 10.67
N VAL A 17 -4.13 -6.23 10.80
CA VAL A 17 -4.75 -5.53 9.67
C VAL A 17 -4.43 -4.06 9.73
N THR A 18 -4.14 -3.48 8.58
CA THR A 18 -3.91 -2.04 8.46
C THR A 18 -4.56 -1.53 7.18
N LYS A 19 -4.81 -0.22 7.14
CA LYS A 19 -5.46 0.45 6.03
C LYS A 19 -4.52 1.48 5.41
N ILE A 20 -4.52 1.55 4.10
CA ILE A 20 -3.73 2.50 3.33
C ILE A 20 -4.68 3.32 2.47
N ASN A 21 -4.65 4.64 2.65
CA ASN A 21 -5.43 5.56 1.82
C ASN A 21 -4.54 6.12 0.72
N TYR A 22 -5.10 6.33 -0.46
CA TYR A 22 -4.34 6.92 -1.56
C TYR A 22 -5.27 7.68 -2.51
N GLY A 23 -4.69 8.61 -3.25
CA GLY A 23 -5.43 9.43 -4.20
C GLY A 23 -4.84 9.31 -5.60
N ILE A 24 -5.71 9.25 -6.60
CA ILE A 24 -5.35 9.17 -8.01
C ILE A 24 -5.84 10.44 -8.69
N VAL A 25 -4.93 11.16 -9.37
CA VAL A 25 -5.25 12.44 -10.01
C VAL A 25 -6.03 12.26 -11.29
N LYS A 26 -5.60 11.30 -12.12
CA LYS A 26 -6.28 10.99 -13.38
C LYS A 26 -6.21 9.48 -13.59
N GLY A 27 -7.14 8.97 -14.40
CA GLY A 27 -7.22 7.53 -14.66
C GLY A 27 -5.88 6.94 -15.06
N THR A 28 -5.50 5.85 -14.42
CA THR A 28 -4.21 5.19 -14.62
C THR A 28 -4.27 3.76 -14.11
N ASN A 29 -3.34 2.95 -14.55
CA ASN A 29 -3.14 1.64 -13.92
C ASN A 29 -2.47 1.86 -12.57
N VAL A 30 -2.98 1.19 -11.54
CA VAL A 30 -2.50 1.30 -10.17
C VAL A 30 -2.05 -0.06 -9.69
N SER A 31 -0.86 -0.11 -9.12
CA SER A 31 -0.32 -1.32 -8.50
C SER A 31 0.13 -0.94 -7.09
N ILE A 32 -0.36 -1.69 -6.08
CA ILE A 32 0.13 -1.55 -4.71
C ILE A 32 0.56 -2.93 -4.25
N LYS A 33 1.84 -3.05 -3.93
CA LYS A 33 2.46 -4.32 -3.56
C LYS A 33 3.17 -4.19 -2.23
N VAL A 34 3.22 -5.30 -1.50
CA VAL A 34 3.89 -5.38 -0.20
C VAL A 34 5.13 -6.25 -0.35
N PHE A 35 6.22 -5.80 0.27
CA PHE A 35 7.51 -6.47 0.24
C PHE A 35 7.99 -6.69 1.67
N ASP A 36 8.74 -7.78 1.89
CA ASP A 36 9.38 -8.00 3.17
C ASP A 36 10.68 -7.19 3.27
N LEU A 37 11.37 -7.33 4.39
CA LEU A 37 12.60 -6.58 4.65
C LEU A 37 13.71 -6.87 3.63
N LEU A 38 13.70 -8.04 3.02
CA LEU A 38 14.69 -8.44 2.04
C LEU A 38 14.30 -8.04 0.62
N GLY A 39 13.15 -7.38 0.45
CA GLY A 39 12.70 -6.93 -0.86
C GLY A 39 11.88 -7.96 -1.63
N LYS A 40 11.50 -9.06 -0.99
CA LYS A 40 10.68 -10.07 -1.64
C LYS A 40 9.23 -9.63 -1.63
N GLU A 41 8.56 -9.70 -2.77
CA GLU A 41 7.14 -9.41 -2.86
C GLU A 41 6.35 -10.49 -2.13
N VAL A 42 5.50 -10.06 -1.18
CA VAL A 42 4.71 -11.01 -0.39
C VAL A 42 3.21 -10.88 -0.66
N ALA A 43 2.76 -9.75 -1.20
CA ALA A 43 1.33 -9.56 -1.49
C ALA A 43 1.13 -8.49 -2.56
N THR A 44 0.04 -8.62 -3.31
CA THR A 44 -0.44 -7.58 -4.22
C THR A 44 -1.81 -7.14 -3.72
N LEU A 45 -1.94 -5.87 -3.35
CA LEU A 45 -3.18 -5.35 -2.77
C LEU A 45 -4.09 -4.74 -3.83
N VAL A 46 -3.50 -4.10 -4.83
CA VAL A 46 -4.23 -3.46 -5.93
C VAL A 46 -3.44 -3.71 -7.21
N ASN A 47 -4.15 -4.05 -8.28
CA ASN A 47 -3.53 -4.21 -9.60
C ASN A 47 -4.62 -4.05 -10.64
N GLU A 48 -5.00 -2.80 -10.92
CA GLU A 48 -6.08 -2.51 -11.85
C GLU A 48 -6.05 -1.06 -12.30
N TYR A 49 -6.78 -0.77 -13.36
CA TYR A 49 -7.02 0.60 -13.78
C TYR A 49 -7.99 1.27 -12.81
N GLN A 50 -7.69 2.48 -12.38
CA GLN A 50 -8.57 3.25 -11.49
C GLN A 50 -8.70 4.69 -11.98
N GLU A 51 -9.91 5.21 -11.91
CA GLU A 51 -10.19 6.60 -12.28
C GLU A 51 -9.71 7.56 -11.19
N SER A 52 -9.67 8.83 -11.52
CA SER A 52 -9.40 9.89 -10.55
C SER A 52 -10.31 9.74 -9.34
N GLY A 53 -9.75 9.84 -8.15
CA GLY A 53 -10.53 9.72 -6.92
C GLY A 53 -9.69 9.39 -5.72
N ASN A 54 -10.38 9.25 -4.58
CA ASN A 54 -9.79 8.84 -3.32
C ASN A 54 -10.17 7.39 -3.05
N TYR A 55 -9.18 6.61 -2.64
CA TYR A 55 -9.33 5.17 -2.48
C TYR A 55 -8.71 4.70 -1.18
N PHE A 56 -9.02 3.48 -0.80
CA PHE A 56 -8.27 2.80 0.25
C PHE A 56 -8.14 1.32 -0.09
N THR A 57 -7.15 0.70 0.52
CA THR A 57 -6.99 -0.75 0.50
C THR A 57 -6.55 -1.20 1.89
N THR A 58 -6.79 -2.47 2.19
CA THR A 58 -6.38 -3.04 3.48
C THR A 58 -5.38 -4.14 3.25
N PHE A 59 -4.48 -4.32 4.22
CA PHE A 59 -3.54 -5.42 4.23
C PHE A 59 -3.78 -6.25 5.48
N ASP A 60 -4.14 -7.51 5.27
CA ASP A 60 -4.31 -8.49 6.34
C ASP A 60 -3.08 -9.37 6.38
N ALA A 61 -2.26 -9.17 7.41
CA ALA A 61 -0.99 -9.86 7.56
C ALA A 61 -1.06 -11.05 8.51
N THR A 62 -2.22 -11.66 8.66
CA THR A 62 -2.42 -12.79 9.57
C THR A 62 -1.40 -13.90 9.34
N LEU A 63 -1.03 -14.15 8.08
CA LEU A 63 -0.16 -15.26 7.72
C LEU A 63 1.32 -14.89 7.67
N TYR A 64 1.67 -13.64 8.02
CA TYR A 64 3.04 -13.17 7.89
C TYR A 64 3.68 -12.96 9.25
N PRO A 65 5.00 -13.15 9.37
CA PRO A 65 5.69 -12.96 10.65
C PRO A 65 5.81 -11.49 11.03
N THR A 66 5.90 -11.26 12.35
CA THR A 66 6.25 -9.95 12.89
C THR A 66 7.50 -9.42 12.21
N GLY A 67 7.49 -8.14 11.86
CA GLY A 67 8.64 -7.53 11.24
C GLY A 67 8.30 -6.27 10.47
N ILE A 68 9.31 -5.79 9.75
CA ILE A 68 9.20 -4.61 8.91
C ILE A 68 8.81 -5.02 7.51
N TYR A 69 7.86 -4.29 6.93
CA TYR A 69 7.41 -4.48 5.55
C TYR A 69 7.40 -3.14 4.86
N PHE A 70 7.44 -3.17 3.53
CA PHE A 70 7.33 -1.98 2.70
C PHE A 70 6.14 -2.16 1.77
N TYR A 71 5.47 -1.07 1.45
CA TYR A 71 4.48 -1.09 0.39
C TYR A 71 4.81 -0.03 -0.64
N ARG A 72 4.60 -0.38 -1.90
CA ARG A 72 4.90 0.50 -3.03
C ARG A 72 3.65 0.70 -3.86
N ILE A 73 3.30 1.97 -4.08
CA ILE A 73 2.30 2.32 -5.06
C ILE A 73 3.03 2.71 -6.35
N GLN A 74 2.56 2.18 -7.46
CA GLN A 74 3.11 2.48 -8.77
C GLN A 74 1.97 2.77 -9.72
N THR A 75 2.06 3.90 -10.42
CA THR A 75 1.14 4.26 -11.50
C THR A 75 2.00 4.56 -12.73
N ASN A 76 1.34 4.99 -13.83
CA ASN A 76 2.10 5.37 -15.02
C ASN A 76 3.05 6.54 -14.77
N ASP A 77 2.72 7.41 -13.79
CA ASP A 77 3.45 8.65 -13.55
C ASP A 77 4.19 8.70 -12.21
N PHE A 78 3.84 7.83 -11.27
CA PHE A 78 4.35 7.92 -9.89
C PHE A 78 4.77 6.58 -9.36
N THR A 79 5.77 6.63 -8.46
CA THR A 79 6.15 5.49 -7.63
C THR A 79 6.52 6.03 -6.27
N GLU A 80 5.95 5.46 -5.22
CA GLU A 80 6.28 5.84 -3.85
C GLU A 80 6.29 4.61 -2.97
N VAL A 81 7.24 4.56 -2.04
CA VAL A 81 7.42 3.44 -1.12
C VAL A 81 7.32 3.96 0.31
N ARG A 82 6.64 3.20 1.16
CA ARG A 82 6.55 3.50 2.59
C ARG A 82 6.83 2.25 3.40
N LYS A 83 7.24 2.46 4.65
CA LYS A 83 7.58 1.41 5.59
C LYS A 83 6.46 1.24 6.61
N MET A 84 6.22 -0.01 7.03
CA MET A 84 5.25 -0.29 8.08
C MET A 84 5.75 -1.41 8.97
N SER A 85 5.22 -1.47 10.21
CA SER A 85 5.64 -2.45 11.20
C SER A 85 4.49 -3.33 11.60
N LEU A 86 4.67 -4.65 11.46
CA LEU A 86 3.70 -5.66 11.91
C LEU A 86 4.17 -6.19 13.25
N ILE A 87 3.29 -6.08 14.25
CA ILE A 87 3.57 -6.57 15.61
C ILE A 87 2.48 -7.56 15.99
N ARG A 88 2.88 -8.68 16.51
CA ARG A 88 1.94 -9.68 17.00
C ARG A 88 1.97 -9.78 18.51
#